data_761f00ca7d2e94e57dc1722e5e1e3639
#
_entry.id   761f00ca7d2e94e57dc1722e5e1e3639
#
_cell.length_a   1.000
_cell.length_b   1.000
_cell.length_c   1.000
_cell.angle_alpha   90.00
_cell.angle_beta   90.00
_cell.angle_gamma   90.00
#
_symmetry.space_group_name_H-M   'P 1'
#
loop_
_entity.id
_entity.type
_entity.pdbx_description
1 polymer ?
#
loop_
_entity_poly.entity_id
_entity_poly.type
_entity_poly.pdbx_seq_one_letter_code
_entity_poly.pdbx_strand_id
1 'polypeptide(L)'
;MSSGEARRILMARALVHDPQALVLDEPTTSLDLHATHELREALRKLARGGISIIMVTHHLPDIIPEIQRVVLIRDGRVYCDGPKERVLEAATLGGLFGVPVEVLERGGYYHVL
;
A
#
# COMPACT_ATOMS: atom_id res chain seq x y z
N MET A 1 -21.39 -10.36 6.47
CA MET A 1 -20.14 -9.71 6.89
C MET A 1 -19.63 -8.84 5.74
N SER A 2 -19.23 -7.61 6.02
CA SER A 2 -18.66 -6.73 5.00
C SER A 2 -17.25 -7.15 4.65
N SER A 3 -16.75 -6.72 3.48
CA SER A 3 -15.35 -6.97 3.08
C SER A 3 -14.38 -6.40 4.10
N GLY A 4 -14.68 -5.24 4.70
CA GLY A 4 -13.83 -4.63 5.72
C GLY A 4 -13.77 -5.46 6.99
N GLU A 5 -14.88 -6.00 7.44
CA GLU A 5 -14.93 -6.87 8.62
C GLU A 5 -14.17 -8.16 8.38
N ALA A 6 -14.33 -8.79 7.20
CA ALA A 6 -13.60 -9.99 6.84
C ALA A 6 -12.09 -9.77 6.86
N ARG A 7 -11.61 -8.64 6.31
CA ARG A 7 -10.18 -8.29 6.31
C ARG A 7 -9.65 -8.07 7.72
N ARG A 8 -10.41 -7.40 8.58
CA ARG A 8 -10.02 -7.21 9.99
C ARG A 8 -9.88 -8.52 10.74
N ILE A 9 -10.81 -9.47 10.50
CA ILE A 9 -10.75 -10.79 11.11
C ILE A 9 -9.50 -11.54 10.65
N LEU A 10 -9.16 -11.47 9.36
CA LEU A 10 -7.95 -12.09 8.84
C LEU A 10 -6.69 -11.48 9.45
N MET A 11 -6.66 -10.15 9.59
CA MET A 11 -5.55 -9.45 10.25
C MET A 11 -5.43 -9.86 11.72
N ALA A 12 -6.55 -9.93 12.44
CA ALA A 12 -6.54 -10.33 13.84
C ALA A 12 -6.02 -11.77 14.00
N ARG A 13 -6.42 -12.68 13.11
CA ARG A 13 -5.91 -14.05 13.11
C ARG A 13 -4.41 -14.11 12.88
N ALA A 14 -3.90 -13.32 11.93
CA ALA A 14 -2.47 -13.24 11.67
C ALA A 14 -1.72 -12.78 12.92
N LEU A 15 -2.26 -11.80 13.66
CA LEU A 15 -1.63 -11.24 14.84
C LEU A 15 -1.64 -12.16 16.06
N VAL A 16 -2.55 -13.15 16.13
CA VAL A 16 -2.56 -14.14 17.22
C VAL A 16 -1.25 -14.91 17.29
N HIS A 17 -0.57 -15.10 16.17
CA HIS A 17 0.71 -15.79 16.12
C HIS A 17 1.91 -14.87 16.22
N ASP A 18 1.68 -13.60 16.57
CA ASP A 18 2.72 -12.56 16.75
C ASP A 18 3.69 -12.48 15.55
N PRO A 19 3.20 -12.23 14.33
CA PRO A 19 4.06 -12.18 13.17
C PRO A 19 4.93 -10.92 13.21
N GLN A 20 6.16 -11.03 12.70
CA GLN A 20 7.04 -9.87 12.51
C GLN A 20 6.76 -9.15 11.20
N ALA A 21 6.05 -9.80 10.29
CA ALA A 21 5.67 -9.23 9.00
C ALA A 21 4.24 -9.61 8.65
N LEU A 22 3.53 -8.68 8.04
CA LEU A 22 2.18 -8.87 7.53
C LEU A 22 2.21 -8.64 6.03
N VAL A 23 1.75 -9.63 5.27
CA VAL A 23 1.70 -9.55 3.81
C VAL A 23 0.25 -9.37 3.37
N LEU A 24 -0.01 -8.34 2.58
CA LEU A 24 -1.34 -7.99 2.11
C LEU A 24 -1.35 -7.89 0.59
N ASP A 25 -2.37 -8.44 -0.04
CA ASP A 25 -2.58 -8.39 -1.48
C ASP A 25 -3.88 -7.64 -1.77
N GLU A 26 -3.76 -6.50 -2.45
CA GLU A 26 -4.88 -5.63 -2.82
C GLU A 26 -5.83 -5.38 -1.63
N PRO A 27 -5.32 -4.83 -0.52
CA PRO A 27 -6.07 -4.84 0.75
C PRO A 27 -7.34 -3.99 0.76
N THR A 28 -7.44 -2.97 -0.12
CA THR A 28 -8.61 -2.07 -0.14
C THR A 28 -9.60 -2.40 -1.25
N THR A 29 -9.37 -3.45 -2.03
CA THR A 29 -10.28 -3.85 -3.10
C THR A 29 -11.66 -4.16 -2.53
N SER A 30 -12.69 -3.58 -3.13
CA SER A 30 -14.10 -3.72 -2.74
C SER A 30 -14.47 -3.10 -1.40
N LEU A 31 -13.60 -2.30 -0.80
CA LEU A 31 -13.93 -1.56 0.42
C LEU A 31 -14.53 -0.20 0.08
N ASP A 32 -15.51 0.24 0.87
CA ASP A 32 -15.98 1.62 0.80
C ASP A 32 -14.95 2.57 1.43
N LEU A 33 -15.22 3.86 1.35
CA LEU A 33 -14.30 4.89 1.82
C LEU A 33 -14.05 4.78 3.32
N HIS A 34 -15.08 4.50 4.12
CA HIS A 34 -14.96 4.37 5.57
C HIS A 34 -14.10 3.16 5.95
N ALA A 35 -14.38 2.00 5.37
CA ALA A 35 -13.64 0.78 5.64
C ALA A 35 -12.18 0.89 5.17
N THR A 36 -11.95 1.55 4.04
CA THR A 36 -10.60 1.83 3.53
C THR A 36 -9.81 2.67 4.52
N HIS A 37 -10.41 3.75 5.02
CA HIS A 37 -9.77 4.62 6.00
C HIS A 37 -9.42 3.85 7.28
N GLU A 38 -10.36 3.07 7.81
CA GLU A 38 -10.12 2.29 9.01
C GLU A 38 -9.02 1.25 8.83
N LEU A 39 -8.98 0.58 7.68
CA LEU A 39 -7.93 -0.39 7.38
C LEU A 39 -6.55 0.29 7.33
N ARG A 40 -6.45 1.43 6.64
CA ARG A 40 -5.20 2.17 6.55
C ARG A 40 -4.71 2.61 7.93
N GLU A 41 -5.60 3.12 8.77
CA GLU A 41 -5.25 3.53 10.14
C GLU A 41 -4.79 2.35 10.99
N ALA A 42 -5.44 1.18 10.85
CA ALA A 42 -5.03 -0.04 11.55
C ALA A 42 -3.64 -0.49 11.11
N LEU A 43 -3.36 -0.47 9.81
CA LEU A 43 -2.03 -0.82 9.26
C LEU A 43 -0.95 0.13 9.76
N ARG A 44 -1.25 1.42 9.83
CA ARG A 44 -0.31 2.41 10.35
C ARG A 44 0.05 2.13 11.81
N LYS A 45 -0.93 1.78 12.63
CA LYS A 45 -0.69 1.41 14.03
C LYS A 45 0.22 0.19 14.14
N LEU A 46 -0.03 -0.83 13.32
CA LEU A 46 0.80 -2.03 13.29
C LEU A 46 2.24 -1.72 12.88
N ALA A 47 2.41 -0.90 11.84
CA ALA A 47 3.72 -0.50 11.36
C ALA A 47 4.49 0.29 12.42
N ARG A 48 3.84 1.21 13.11
CA ARG A 48 4.44 1.97 14.21
C ARG A 48 4.80 1.09 15.40
N GLY A 49 4.08 0.00 15.58
CA GLY A 49 4.36 -0.99 16.63
C GLY A 49 5.48 -1.97 16.28
N GLY A 50 6.13 -1.81 15.14
CA GLY A 50 7.29 -2.61 14.75
C GLY A 50 7.00 -3.76 13.80
N ILE A 51 5.75 -3.91 13.34
CA ILE A 51 5.40 -4.95 12.36
C ILE A 51 5.76 -4.44 10.96
N SER A 52 6.49 -5.24 10.21
CA SER A 52 6.81 -4.94 8.81
C SER A 52 5.56 -5.18 7.95
N ILE A 53 5.19 -4.20 7.15
CA ILE A 53 4.06 -4.31 6.23
C ILE A 53 4.61 -4.51 4.83
N ILE A 54 4.22 -5.60 4.19
CA ILE A 54 4.51 -5.88 2.79
C ILE A 54 3.17 -5.86 2.05
N MET A 55 3.07 -5.00 1.06
CA MET A 55 1.80 -4.79 0.38
C MET A 55 1.98 -4.92 -1.12
N VAL A 56 1.11 -5.70 -1.74
CA VAL A 56 1.00 -5.80 -3.20
C VAL A 56 -0.26 -5.04 -3.60
N THR A 57 -0.11 -4.01 -4.41
CA THR A 57 -1.24 -3.18 -4.85
C THR A 57 -0.92 -2.51 -6.18
N HIS A 58 -1.97 -2.15 -6.93
CA HIS A 58 -1.87 -1.26 -8.09
C HIS A 58 -2.46 0.13 -7.80
N HIS A 59 -2.78 0.39 -6.54
CA HIS A 59 -3.46 1.60 -6.09
C HIS A 59 -2.54 2.37 -5.14
N LEU A 60 -1.92 3.44 -5.60
CA LEU A 60 -0.93 4.19 -4.84
C LEU A 60 -1.41 4.69 -3.47
N PRO A 61 -2.67 5.14 -3.32
CA PRO A 61 -3.15 5.55 -1.99
C PRO A 61 -3.16 4.46 -0.92
N ASP A 62 -2.96 3.19 -1.28
CA ASP A 62 -2.82 2.13 -0.29
C ASP A 62 -1.47 2.14 0.42
N ILE A 63 -0.47 2.81 -0.17
CA ILE A 63 0.86 2.89 0.41
C ILE A 63 0.82 3.86 1.58
N ILE A 64 0.74 3.31 2.79
CA ILE A 64 0.68 4.13 4.01
C ILE A 64 2.00 4.89 4.20
N PRO A 65 1.97 6.04 4.91
CA PRO A 65 3.19 6.84 5.11
C PRO A 65 4.37 6.10 5.71
N GLU A 66 4.12 5.09 6.53
CA GLU A 66 5.16 4.30 7.19
C GLU A 66 5.91 3.35 6.25
N ILE A 67 5.37 3.04 5.09
CA ILE A 67 6.07 2.26 4.08
C ILE A 67 7.05 3.19 3.37
N GLN A 68 8.33 2.81 3.34
CA GLN A 68 9.40 3.66 2.81
C GLN A 68 9.95 3.16 1.48
N ARG A 69 9.90 1.86 1.23
CA ARG A 69 10.45 1.25 0.01
C ARG A 69 9.33 0.84 -0.92
N VAL A 70 9.51 1.14 -2.20
CA VAL A 70 8.57 0.75 -3.26
C VAL A 70 9.32 0.00 -4.36
N VAL A 71 8.73 -1.10 -4.80
CA VAL A 71 9.22 -1.87 -5.95
C VAL A 71 8.14 -1.85 -7.01
N LEU A 72 8.45 -1.27 -8.16
CA LEU A 72 7.54 -1.28 -9.31
C LEU A 72 7.84 -2.50 -10.17
N ILE A 73 6.78 -3.22 -10.54
CA ILE A 73 6.88 -4.43 -11.34
C ILE A 73 6.14 -4.23 -12.66
N ARG A 74 6.77 -4.63 -13.76
CA ARG A 74 6.19 -4.60 -15.08
C ARG A 74 6.62 -5.86 -15.85
N ASP A 75 5.64 -6.52 -16.47
CA ASP A 75 5.88 -7.74 -17.26
C ASP A 75 6.67 -8.81 -16.48
N GLY A 76 6.34 -8.98 -15.19
CA GLY A 76 6.98 -9.95 -14.32
C GLY A 76 8.41 -9.61 -13.90
N ARG A 77 8.86 -8.37 -14.15
CA ARG A 77 10.21 -7.93 -13.82
C ARG A 77 10.20 -6.67 -12.98
N VAL A 78 11.25 -6.47 -12.20
CA VAL A 78 11.44 -5.24 -11.45
C VAL A 78 11.73 -4.11 -12.44
N TYR A 79 10.86 -3.10 -12.44
CA TYR A 79 11.01 -1.91 -13.26
C TYR A 79 11.82 -0.84 -12.54
N CYS A 80 11.54 -0.63 -11.26
CA CYS A 80 12.22 0.34 -10.41
C CYS A 80 12.12 -0.08 -8.96
N ASP A 81 13.16 0.14 -8.18
CA ASP A 81 13.20 -0.22 -6.76
C ASP A 81 13.95 0.86 -6.00
N GLY A 82 13.40 1.33 -4.89
CA GLY A 82 14.06 2.33 -4.07
C GLY A 82 13.14 3.00 -3.08
N PRO A 83 13.60 4.11 -2.47
CA PRO A 83 12.77 4.93 -1.60
C PRO A 83 11.54 5.45 -2.34
N LYS A 84 10.39 5.48 -1.67
CA LYS A 84 9.14 5.86 -2.34
C LYS A 84 9.19 7.27 -2.94
N GLU A 85 9.87 8.20 -2.29
CA GLU A 85 9.99 9.58 -2.78
C GLU A 85 10.69 9.65 -4.14
N ARG A 86 11.58 8.72 -4.40
CA ARG A 86 12.33 8.65 -5.65
C ARG A 86 11.60 7.82 -6.71
N VAL A 87 10.97 6.72 -6.28
CA VAL A 87 10.29 5.79 -7.19
C VAL A 87 8.95 6.36 -7.67
N LEU A 88 8.20 7.01 -6.79
CA LEU A 88 6.87 7.54 -7.08
C LEU A 88 6.94 8.96 -7.64
N GLU A 89 7.67 9.12 -8.73
CA GLU A 89 7.75 10.38 -9.45
C GLU A 89 7.08 10.28 -10.82
N ALA A 90 6.69 11.43 -11.36
CA ALA A 90 5.91 11.48 -12.61
C ALA A 90 6.61 10.80 -13.78
N ALA A 91 7.91 11.01 -13.94
CA ALA A 91 8.66 10.42 -15.04
C ALA A 91 8.70 8.89 -14.93
N THR A 92 8.98 8.36 -13.75
CA THR A 92 9.04 6.92 -13.51
C THR A 92 7.68 6.25 -13.70
N LEU A 93 6.63 6.82 -13.11
CA LEU A 93 5.28 6.27 -13.23
C LEU A 93 4.72 6.43 -14.64
N GLY A 94 5.02 7.53 -15.30
CA GLY A 94 4.64 7.73 -16.70
C GLY A 94 5.26 6.68 -17.60
N GLY A 95 6.53 6.34 -17.38
CA GLY A 95 7.20 5.26 -18.10
C GLY A 95 6.57 3.90 -17.81
N LEU A 96 6.21 3.63 -16.55
CA LEU A 96 5.58 2.38 -16.15
C LEU A 96 4.22 2.18 -16.81
N PHE A 97 3.37 3.22 -16.76
CA PHE A 97 2.01 3.14 -17.27
C PHE A 97 1.88 3.42 -18.77
N GLY A 98 2.92 3.95 -19.39
CA GLY A 98 2.93 4.27 -20.82
C GLY A 98 2.10 5.50 -21.18
N VAL A 99 1.78 6.35 -20.20
CA VAL A 99 1.04 7.60 -20.40
C VAL A 99 1.61 8.69 -19.50
N PRO A 100 1.51 9.97 -19.90
CA PRO A 100 1.89 11.06 -19.00
C PRO A 100 1.00 11.06 -17.75
N VAL A 101 1.62 11.17 -16.58
CA VAL A 101 0.90 11.22 -15.32
C VAL A 101 1.39 12.38 -14.47
N GLU A 102 0.54 12.81 -13.57
CA GLU A 102 0.85 13.78 -12.55
C GLU A 102 0.80 13.08 -11.19
N VAL A 103 1.79 13.36 -10.33
CA VAL A 103 1.87 12.74 -9.00
C VAL A 103 1.63 13.82 -7.96
N LEU A 104 0.70 13.56 -7.07
CA LEU A 104 0.38 14.43 -5.95
C LEU A 104 0.67 13.69 -4.65
N GLU A 105 1.42 14.33 -3.74
CA GLU A 105 1.65 13.82 -2.39
C GLU A 105 0.88 14.71 -1.41
N ARG A 106 0.13 14.08 -0.50
CA ARG A 106 -0.59 14.81 0.54
C ARG A 106 -0.69 13.94 1.79
N GLY A 107 -0.22 14.48 2.92
CA GLY A 107 -0.28 13.78 4.20
C GLY A 107 0.51 12.47 4.22
N GLY A 108 1.52 12.34 3.39
CA GLY A 108 2.32 11.12 3.28
C GLY A 108 1.77 10.09 2.30
N TYR A 109 0.61 10.35 1.69
CA TYR A 109 -0.01 9.49 0.69
C TYR A 109 0.24 10.03 -0.72
N TYR A 110 0.42 9.12 -1.67
CA TYR A 110 0.68 9.46 -3.07
C TYR A 110 -0.53 9.14 -3.94
N HIS A 111 -0.81 10.02 -4.89
CA HIS A 111 -1.92 9.90 -5.84
C HIS A 111 -1.41 10.15 -7.25
N VAL A 112 -1.94 9.40 -8.21
CA VAL A 112 -1.69 9.61 -9.63
C VAL A 112 -2.93 10.20 -10.26
N LEU A 113 -2.74 11.28 -11.01
CA LEU A 113 -3.83 11.98 -11.71
C LEU A 113 -3.73 11.78 -13.22
#